data_0590c7cc6ecfd8a9a5295c14acea806d
#
_entry.id   0590c7cc6ecfd8a9a5295c14acea806d
#
_cell.length_a   1.000
_cell.length_b   1.000
_cell.length_c   1.000
_cell.angle_alpha   90.00
_cell.angle_beta   90.00
_cell.angle_gamma   90.00
#
_symmetry.space_group_name_H-M   'P 1'
#
loop_
_entity.id
_entity.type
_entity.pdbx_description
1 polymer ?
#
loop_
_entity_poly.entity_id
_entity_poly.type
_entity_poly.pdbx_seq_one_letter_code
_entity_poly.pdbx_strand_id
1 'polypeptide(L)'
;VIDPKLLENQNSIDLIFFPEAGARFPGIVGQTIVLGVIIASLIIWGTQNKQLIKEELEQIEFTHHQKFMSITGIGLMLVFISNILMIAVQTVRLETTPIEAIQTNFGSIWLIRMAITIVLLGIWFGLDRKKNLTKKTQIPMLIAMLALIGTSSLIGHGAASGETPALILDYIHNLVAAVWIGGIFYFVFTLLPTLSQLKEINKEKMSLALIPRFSIAFIISIGIVIITGPLLMWFLESDVGLITESVYGQLIMLKIVIAGIMIGLGGFFQFRVQRTAEKNFQSGKINVHKKLKRTLKVDAALGVILLGVVALLTNGTLPEGEFQNVNAQEIVYGFKTIEFTDNAKFEIQISPFSSGVNTILVKVSDFDNNPIYD
;
A
#
# COMPACT_ATOMS: atom_id res chain seq x y z
N VAL A 1 -10.91 9.46 -38.28
CA VAL A 1 -11.65 10.56 -37.62
C VAL A 1 -12.51 9.90 -36.53
N ILE A 2 -12.04 9.98 -35.28
CA ILE A 2 -12.85 9.51 -34.14
C ILE A 2 -14.02 10.48 -33.98
N ASP A 3 -15.24 9.96 -33.96
CA ASP A 3 -16.47 10.75 -33.76
C ASP A 3 -16.34 11.54 -32.44
N PRO A 4 -16.40 12.88 -32.46
CA PRO A 4 -16.31 13.69 -31.23
C PRO A 4 -17.34 13.28 -30.16
N LYS A 5 -18.47 12.67 -30.54
CA LYS A 5 -19.47 12.13 -29.59
C LYS A 5 -18.99 10.91 -28.80
N LEU A 6 -17.96 10.19 -29.27
CA LEU A 6 -17.35 9.11 -28.50
C LEU A 6 -16.43 9.63 -27.39
N LEU A 7 -15.98 10.88 -27.48
CA LEU A 7 -15.17 11.54 -26.45
C LEU A 7 -16.02 12.20 -25.36
N GLU A 8 -17.28 12.53 -25.66
CA GLU A 8 -18.19 13.24 -24.71
C GLU A 8 -18.79 12.31 -23.63
N ASN A 9 -18.59 11.00 -23.73
CA ASN A 9 -19.23 10.02 -22.84
C ASN A 9 -18.23 9.15 -22.05
N GLN A 10 -16.97 9.58 -21.89
CA GLN A 10 -16.08 8.98 -20.90
C GLN A 10 -16.54 9.44 -19.52
N ASN A 11 -17.38 8.64 -18.87
CA ASN A 11 -17.67 8.80 -17.45
C ASN A 11 -16.35 8.83 -16.67
N SER A 12 -16.23 9.70 -15.69
CA SER A 12 -15.07 9.80 -14.79
C SER A 12 -14.65 8.47 -14.14
N ILE A 13 -15.52 7.47 -14.21
CA ILE A 13 -15.31 6.09 -13.78
C ILE A 13 -14.35 5.33 -14.71
N ASP A 14 -14.27 5.68 -16.01
CA ASP A 14 -13.37 5.01 -16.98
C ASP A 14 -11.88 5.38 -16.77
N LEU A 15 -11.62 6.42 -15.96
CA LEU A 15 -10.26 6.84 -15.58
C LEU A 15 -9.61 5.89 -14.57
N ILE A 16 -10.37 4.99 -13.96
CA ILE A 16 -9.87 3.97 -13.03
C ILE A 16 -10.10 2.60 -13.65
N PHE A 17 -9.03 1.89 -13.93
CA PHE A 17 -9.14 0.50 -14.39
C PHE A 17 -9.38 -0.44 -13.20
N PHE A 18 -10.64 -0.66 -12.84
CA PHE A 18 -11.05 -1.47 -11.68
C PHE A 18 -10.47 -2.89 -11.63
N PRO A 19 -10.30 -3.64 -12.72
CA PRO A 19 -9.66 -4.96 -12.66
C PRO A 19 -8.24 -4.91 -12.11
N GLU A 20 -7.46 -3.89 -12.46
CA GLU A 20 -6.11 -3.72 -11.95
C GLU A 20 -6.10 -3.29 -10.48
N ALA A 21 -6.98 -2.37 -10.08
CA ALA A 21 -7.16 -2.00 -8.68
C ALA A 21 -7.53 -3.24 -7.82
N GLY A 22 -8.46 -4.06 -8.32
CA GLY A 22 -8.84 -5.32 -7.69
C GLY A 22 -7.70 -6.34 -7.60
N ALA A 23 -6.86 -6.43 -8.63
CA ALA A 23 -5.67 -7.30 -8.63
C ALA A 23 -4.59 -6.82 -7.65
N ARG A 24 -4.39 -5.51 -7.50
CA ARG A 24 -3.39 -4.90 -6.59
C ARG A 24 -3.84 -4.92 -5.14
N PHE A 25 -5.13 -4.78 -4.85
CA PHE A 25 -5.66 -4.67 -3.49
C PHE A 25 -5.20 -5.79 -2.55
N PRO A 26 -5.33 -7.09 -2.89
CA PRO A 26 -4.84 -8.17 -2.02
C PRO A 26 -3.34 -8.05 -1.73
N GLY A 27 -2.54 -7.63 -2.71
CA GLY A 27 -1.10 -7.43 -2.58
C GLY A 27 -0.76 -6.30 -1.59
N ILE A 28 -1.45 -5.17 -1.69
CA ILE A 28 -1.29 -4.03 -0.78
C ILE A 28 -1.67 -4.43 0.65
N VAL A 29 -2.79 -5.11 0.84
CA VAL A 29 -3.22 -5.62 2.16
C VAL A 29 -2.21 -6.64 2.69
N GLY A 30 -1.80 -7.61 1.86
CA GLY A 30 -0.88 -8.67 2.24
C GLY A 30 0.49 -8.14 2.68
N GLN A 31 1.11 -7.28 1.87
CA GLN A 31 2.41 -6.68 2.22
C GLN A 31 2.35 -5.80 3.48
N THR A 32 1.25 -5.06 3.66
CA THR A 32 1.01 -4.25 4.86
C THR A 32 0.90 -5.14 6.11
N ILE A 33 0.15 -6.23 6.04
CA ILE A 33 0.03 -7.19 7.13
C ILE A 33 1.40 -7.78 7.47
N VAL A 34 2.11 -8.34 6.48
CA VAL A 34 3.37 -9.07 6.74
C VAL A 34 4.43 -8.16 7.33
N LEU A 35 4.66 -6.98 6.70
CA LEU A 35 5.67 -6.03 7.21
C LEU A 35 5.32 -5.53 8.61
N GLY A 36 4.08 -5.08 8.81
CA GLY A 36 3.65 -4.53 10.10
C GLY A 36 3.69 -5.56 11.22
N VAL A 37 3.29 -6.81 10.94
CA VAL A 37 3.35 -7.92 11.90
C VAL A 37 4.79 -8.24 12.29
N ILE A 38 5.74 -8.27 11.34
CA ILE A 38 7.15 -8.53 11.63
C ILE A 38 7.74 -7.40 12.48
N ILE A 39 7.56 -6.14 12.07
CA ILE A 39 8.13 -4.98 12.79
C ILE A 39 7.51 -4.85 14.18
N ALA A 40 6.18 -4.94 14.28
CA ALA A 40 5.50 -4.85 15.57
C ALA A 40 5.90 -6.00 16.51
N SER A 41 6.07 -7.22 16.00
CA SER A 41 6.57 -8.35 16.78
C SER A 41 7.99 -8.09 17.29
N LEU A 42 8.89 -7.57 16.44
CA LEU A 42 10.28 -7.25 16.85
C LEU A 42 10.36 -6.16 17.94
N ILE A 43 9.50 -5.13 17.83
CA ILE A 43 9.53 -3.98 18.75
C ILE A 43 8.80 -4.29 20.05
N ILE A 44 7.64 -4.96 19.97
CA ILE A 44 6.70 -5.07 21.10
C ILE A 44 6.93 -6.37 21.88
N TRP A 45 7.06 -7.50 21.17
CA TRP A 45 7.07 -8.81 21.81
C TRP A 45 8.35 -9.12 22.58
N GLY A 46 9.51 -8.75 22.07
CA GLY A 46 10.82 -9.18 22.57
C GLY A 46 11.24 -8.70 23.96
N THR A 47 10.43 -7.92 24.67
CA THR A 47 10.85 -7.19 25.88
C THR A 47 10.03 -7.47 27.15
N GLN A 48 9.00 -8.34 27.13
CA GLN A 48 7.99 -8.45 28.19
C GLN A 48 8.15 -9.63 29.17
N ASN A 49 9.10 -10.52 28.95
CA ASN A 49 9.13 -11.85 29.59
C ASN A 49 9.48 -11.87 31.09
N LYS A 50 9.79 -10.73 31.72
CA LYS A 50 10.31 -10.71 33.11
C LYS A 50 9.26 -10.72 34.23
N GLN A 51 7.97 -10.62 33.91
CA GLN A 51 6.89 -10.43 34.91
C GLN A 51 5.90 -11.59 35.01
N LEU A 52 6.01 -12.61 34.17
CA LEU A 52 5.10 -13.75 34.12
C LEU A 52 5.72 -15.00 34.76
N ILE A 53 4.86 -15.89 35.28
CA ILE A 53 5.23 -17.22 35.70
C ILE A 53 5.65 -18.03 34.47
N LYS A 54 6.65 -18.91 34.61
CA LYS A 54 7.24 -19.66 33.49
C LYS A 54 6.21 -20.39 32.62
N GLU A 55 5.20 -21.01 33.21
CA GLU A 55 4.14 -21.73 32.50
C GLU A 55 3.25 -20.78 31.65
N GLU A 56 2.85 -19.64 32.22
CA GLU A 56 2.09 -18.62 31.46
C GLU A 56 2.91 -18.05 30.32
N LEU A 57 4.20 -17.87 30.53
CA LEU A 57 5.12 -17.39 29.52
C LEU A 57 5.23 -18.36 28.33
N GLU A 58 5.46 -19.64 28.59
CA GLU A 58 5.54 -20.67 27.53
C GLU A 58 4.24 -20.77 26.73
N GLN A 59 3.10 -20.69 27.41
CA GLN A 59 1.78 -20.73 26.75
C GLN A 59 1.55 -19.54 25.83
N ILE A 60 1.87 -18.31 26.26
CA ILE A 60 1.66 -17.13 25.44
C ILE A 60 2.69 -17.03 24.31
N GLU A 61 3.94 -17.47 24.50
CA GLU A 61 4.96 -17.53 23.45
C GLU A 61 4.53 -18.48 22.33
N PHE A 62 4.02 -19.66 22.68
CA PHE A 62 3.48 -20.60 21.72
C PHE A 62 2.28 -20.03 20.96
N THR A 63 1.31 -19.44 21.68
CA THR A 63 0.12 -18.84 21.06
C THR A 63 0.51 -17.66 20.17
N HIS A 64 1.44 -16.81 20.61
CA HIS A 64 1.95 -15.70 19.80
C HIS A 64 2.59 -16.20 18.51
N HIS A 65 3.45 -17.21 18.60
CA HIS A 65 4.08 -17.81 17.43
C HIS A 65 3.05 -18.36 16.43
N GLN A 66 2.05 -19.12 16.91
CA GLN A 66 0.98 -19.63 16.05
C GLN A 66 0.19 -18.52 15.37
N LYS A 67 -0.19 -17.47 16.12
CA LYS A 67 -0.94 -16.33 15.56
C LYS A 67 -0.09 -15.54 14.57
N PHE A 68 1.19 -15.32 14.89
CA PHE A 68 2.15 -14.71 13.97
C PHE A 68 2.26 -15.49 12.66
N MET A 69 2.46 -16.80 12.73
CA MET A 69 2.55 -17.68 11.57
C MET A 69 1.27 -17.66 10.72
N SER A 70 0.11 -17.69 11.37
CA SER A 70 -1.18 -17.68 10.67
C SER A 70 -1.41 -16.38 9.91
N ILE A 71 -1.24 -15.22 10.56
CA ILE A 71 -1.52 -13.92 9.93
C ILE A 71 -0.46 -13.58 8.86
N THR A 72 0.79 -13.92 9.10
CA THR A 72 1.87 -13.75 8.11
C THR A 72 1.63 -14.65 6.89
N GLY A 73 1.20 -15.89 7.10
CA GLY A 73 0.84 -16.80 6.00
C GLY A 73 -0.32 -16.28 5.17
N ILE A 74 -1.38 -15.77 5.79
CA ILE A 74 -2.50 -15.12 5.09
C ILE A 74 -1.98 -13.93 4.27
N GLY A 75 -1.16 -13.07 4.85
CA GLY A 75 -0.59 -11.92 4.15
C GLY A 75 0.26 -12.33 2.94
N LEU A 76 1.13 -13.34 3.08
CA LEU A 76 1.95 -13.86 1.98
C LEU A 76 1.12 -14.48 0.87
N MET A 77 0.05 -15.20 1.22
CA MET A 77 -0.88 -15.76 0.22
C MET A 77 -1.63 -14.66 -0.53
N LEU A 78 -2.05 -13.58 0.14
CA LEU A 78 -2.65 -12.43 -0.51
C LEU A 78 -1.68 -11.75 -1.49
N VAL A 79 -0.39 -11.61 -1.13
CA VAL A 79 0.64 -11.10 -2.04
C VAL A 79 0.82 -12.02 -3.24
N PHE A 80 0.88 -13.33 -3.02
CA PHE A 80 1.06 -14.32 -4.09
C PHE A 80 -0.12 -14.30 -5.07
N ILE A 81 -1.35 -14.32 -4.57
CA ILE A 81 -2.58 -14.21 -5.38
C ILE A 81 -2.58 -12.91 -6.17
N SER A 82 -2.27 -11.78 -5.53
CA SER A 82 -2.17 -10.50 -6.21
C SER A 82 -1.17 -10.51 -7.35
N ASN A 83 0.01 -11.12 -7.16
CA ASN A 83 1.01 -11.20 -8.22
C ASN A 83 0.49 -12.01 -9.44
N ILE A 84 -0.26 -13.08 -9.21
CA ILE A 84 -0.90 -13.85 -10.30
C ILE A 84 -1.96 -13.00 -11.00
N LEU A 85 -2.82 -12.33 -10.24
CA LEU A 85 -3.86 -11.47 -10.80
C LEU A 85 -3.29 -10.30 -11.58
N MET A 86 -2.20 -9.68 -11.10
CA MET A 86 -1.57 -8.54 -11.78
C MET A 86 -1.05 -8.91 -13.18
N ILE A 87 -0.36 -10.05 -13.34
CA ILE A 87 0.11 -10.45 -14.67
C ILE A 87 -1.06 -10.83 -15.58
N ALA A 88 -2.11 -11.46 -15.06
CA ALA A 88 -3.31 -11.79 -15.82
C ALA A 88 -4.01 -10.51 -16.33
N VAL A 89 -4.19 -9.52 -15.47
CA VAL A 89 -4.80 -8.24 -15.84
C VAL A 89 -3.93 -7.49 -16.84
N GLN A 90 -2.61 -7.49 -16.67
CA GLN A 90 -1.68 -6.85 -17.59
C GLN A 90 -1.73 -7.49 -18.99
N THR A 91 -1.83 -8.81 -19.06
CA THR A 91 -1.99 -9.55 -20.31
C THR A 91 -3.28 -9.12 -21.05
N VAL A 92 -4.38 -9.03 -20.33
CA VAL A 92 -5.66 -8.56 -20.91
C VAL A 92 -5.57 -7.10 -21.35
N ARG A 93 -4.95 -6.23 -20.53
CA ARG A 93 -4.84 -4.79 -20.82
C ARG A 93 -4.00 -4.49 -22.05
N LEU A 94 -2.94 -5.28 -22.26
CA LEU A 94 -2.03 -5.11 -23.41
C LEU A 94 -2.47 -5.93 -24.64
N GLU A 95 -3.55 -6.71 -24.54
CA GLU A 95 -4.03 -7.62 -25.59
C GLU A 95 -2.90 -8.55 -26.10
N THR A 96 -2.04 -9.01 -25.19
CA THR A 96 -0.85 -9.81 -25.49
C THR A 96 -0.88 -11.17 -24.82
N THR A 97 0.16 -11.97 -25.04
CA THR A 97 0.38 -13.22 -24.31
C THR A 97 1.06 -12.96 -22.96
N PRO A 98 0.94 -13.86 -21.95
CA PRO A 98 1.66 -13.72 -20.68
C PRO A 98 3.18 -13.60 -20.85
N ILE A 99 3.75 -14.24 -21.85
CA ILE A 99 5.19 -14.19 -22.14
C ILE A 99 5.61 -12.80 -22.60
N GLU A 100 4.85 -12.19 -23.49
CA GLU A 100 5.09 -10.81 -23.95
C GLU A 100 4.89 -9.78 -22.82
N ALA A 101 3.85 -9.96 -22.00
CA ALA A 101 3.65 -9.11 -20.83
C ALA A 101 4.83 -9.15 -19.84
N ILE A 102 5.47 -10.31 -19.67
CA ILE A 102 6.67 -10.48 -18.82
C ILE A 102 7.89 -9.77 -19.42
N GLN A 103 7.98 -9.62 -20.73
CA GLN A 103 9.11 -8.93 -21.40
C GLN A 103 9.04 -7.39 -21.28
N THR A 104 7.95 -6.84 -20.77
CA THR A 104 7.82 -5.39 -20.52
C THR A 104 8.60 -4.96 -19.26
N ASN A 105 8.82 -3.64 -19.10
CA ASN A 105 9.38 -3.09 -17.86
C ASN A 105 8.59 -3.48 -16.63
N PHE A 106 7.25 -3.48 -16.72
CA PHE A 106 6.37 -3.98 -15.67
C PHE A 106 6.65 -5.45 -15.36
N GLY A 107 6.76 -6.29 -16.39
CA GLY A 107 7.02 -7.72 -16.24
C GLY A 107 8.36 -8.02 -15.59
N SER A 108 9.40 -7.24 -15.89
CA SER A 108 10.71 -7.37 -15.24
C SER A 108 10.64 -7.13 -13.73
N ILE A 109 9.94 -6.07 -13.29
CA ILE A 109 9.73 -5.78 -11.86
C ILE A 109 8.82 -6.83 -11.22
N TRP A 110 7.79 -7.28 -11.96
CA TRP A 110 6.91 -8.35 -11.52
C TRP A 110 7.65 -9.66 -11.26
N LEU A 111 8.63 -10.04 -12.11
CA LEU A 111 9.48 -11.21 -11.90
C LEU A 111 10.28 -11.10 -10.60
N ILE A 112 10.90 -9.94 -10.34
CA ILE A 112 11.62 -9.68 -9.08
C ILE A 112 10.67 -9.81 -7.90
N ARG A 113 9.48 -9.21 -7.98
CA ARG A 113 8.44 -9.28 -6.96
C ARG A 113 7.98 -10.71 -6.70
N MET A 114 7.76 -11.50 -7.74
CA MET A 114 7.38 -12.91 -7.63
C MET A 114 8.50 -13.73 -6.97
N ALA A 115 9.75 -13.54 -7.39
CA ALA A 115 10.91 -14.22 -6.80
C ALA A 115 11.04 -13.91 -5.29
N ILE A 116 10.93 -12.65 -4.88
CA ILE A 116 10.94 -12.25 -3.47
C ILE A 116 9.77 -12.91 -2.72
N THR A 117 8.58 -12.97 -3.32
CA THR A 117 7.40 -13.59 -2.71
C THR A 117 7.62 -15.09 -2.48
N ILE A 118 8.22 -15.79 -3.45
CA ILE A 118 8.57 -17.21 -3.34
C ILE A 118 9.61 -17.44 -2.23
N VAL A 119 10.63 -16.58 -2.14
CA VAL A 119 11.63 -16.62 -1.06
C VAL A 119 10.97 -16.44 0.30
N LEU A 120 10.07 -15.46 0.44
CA LEU A 120 9.31 -15.22 1.67
C LEU A 120 8.43 -16.42 2.06
N LEU A 121 7.74 -17.03 1.10
CA LEU A 121 6.97 -18.25 1.32
C LEU A 121 7.89 -19.41 1.73
N GLY A 122 9.05 -19.57 1.08
CA GLY A 122 10.04 -20.57 1.45
C GLY A 122 10.54 -20.40 2.88
N ILE A 123 10.88 -19.18 3.29
CA ILE A 123 11.27 -18.89 4.69
C ILE A 123 10.11 -19.22 5.63
N TRP A 124 8.89 -18.78 5.31
CA TRP A 124 7.70 -19.02 6.15
C TRP A 124 7.38 -20.52 6.30
N PHE A 125 7.47 -21.32 5.22
CA PHE A 125 7.29 -22.77 5.27
C PHE A 125 8.38 -23.48 6.06
N GLY A 126 9.63 -22.96 6.00
CA GLY A 126 10.76 -23.50 6.74
C GLY A 126 10.75 -23.17 8.25
N LEU A 127 9.87 -22.26 8.71
CA LEU A 127 9.72 -21.97 10.12
C LEU A 127 9.07 -23.14 10.85
N ASP A 128 9.76 -23.61 11.89
CA ASP A 128 9.24 -24.68 12.75
C ASP A 128 8.07 -24.12 13.60
N ARG A 129 6.88 -24.62 13.33
CA ARG A 129 5.66 -24.20 14.04
C ARG A 129 5.63 -24.58 15.52
N LYS A 130 6.55 -25.43 15.96
CA LYS A 130 6.69 -25.87 17.36
C LYS A 130 7.71 -25.06 18.14
N LYS A 131 8.59 -24.31 17.47
CA LYS A 131 9.62 -23.49 18.10
C LYS A 131 9.16 -22.04 18.25
N ASN A 132 9.71 -21.37 19.26
CA ASN A 132 9.45 -19.95 19.48
C ASN A 132 10.05 -19.10 18.37
N LEU A 133 9.36 -18.01 18.03
CA LEU A 133 9.81 -17.04 17.04
C LEU A 133 11.09 -16.35 17.52
N THR A 134 12.13 -16.37 16.70
CA THR A 134 13.43 -15.74 17.00
C THR A 134 13.73 -14.56 16.08
N LYS A 135 14.56 -13.63 16.55
CA LYS A 135 15.05 -12.53 15.71
C LYS A 135 15.80 -13.03 14.46
N LYS A 136 16.49 -14.17 14.57
CA LYS A 136 17.24 -14.78 13.46
C LYS A 136 16.33 -15.17 12.28
N THR A 137 15.06 -15.48 12.53
CA THR A 137 14.09 -15.83 11.50
C THR A 137 13.29 -14.61 11.02
N GLN A 138 13.04 -13.63 11.88
CA GLN A 138 12.29 -12.42 11.53
C GLN A 138 13.10 -11.43 10.68
N ILE A 139 14.41 -11.29 10.92
CA ILE A 139 15.27 -10.33 10.21
C ILE A 139 15.36 -10.65 8.70
N PRO A 140 15.62 -11.88 8.24
CA PRO A 140 15.60 -12.20 6.81
C PRO A 140 14.24 -11.91 6.15
N MET A 141 13.14 -12.24 6.83
CA MET A 141 11.80 -11.90 6.35
C MET A 141 11.60 -10.39 6.24
N LEU A 142 12.09 -9.62 7.22
CA LEU A 142 12.02 -8.15 7.20
C LEU A 142 12.78 -7.59 5.99
N ILE A 143 14.01 -8.04 5.75
CA ILE A 143 14.83 -7.58 4.61
C ILE A 143 14.11 -7.87 3.28
N ALA A 144 13.59 -9.08 3.11
CA ALA A 144 12.84 -9.45 1.91
C ALA A 144 11.54 -8.63 1.76
N MET A 145 10.86 -8.31 2.87
CA MET A 145 9.67 -7.45 2.84
C MET A 145 9.98 -5.99 2.48
N LEU A 146 11.10 -5.45 2.95
CA LEU A 146 11.57 -4.12 2.54
C LEU A 146 11.82 -4.07 1.02
N ALA A 147 12.47 -5.08 0.47
CA ALA A 147 12.68 -5.21 -0.96
C ALA A 147 11.33 -5.36 -1.72
N LEU A 148 10.38 -6.15 -1.18
CA LEU A 148 9.05 -6.33 -1.78
C LEU A 148 8.29 -5.00 -1.88
N ILE A 149 8.30 -4.17 -0.84
CA ILE A 149 7.66 -2.85 -0.87
C ILE A 149 8.35 -1.94 -1.88
N GLY A 150 9.68 -2.02 -2.00
CA GLY A 150 10.42 -1.30 -3.04
C GLY A 150 9.92 -1.61 -4.44
N THR A 151 9.59 -2.87 -4.75
CA THR A 151 8.98 -3.22 -6.04
C THR A 151 7.63 -2.55 -6.28
N SER A 152 6.85 -2.28 -5.22
CA SER A 152 5.57 -1.57 -5.36
C SER A 152 5.76 -0.12 -5.76
N SER A 153 6.76 0.57 -5.20
CA SER A 153 7.09 1.95 -5.57
C SER A 153 7.67 2.06 -6.97
N LEU A 154 8.41 1.02 -7.44
CA LEU A 154 8.95 0.96 -8.80
C LEU A 154 7.87 0.80 -9.90
N ILE A 155 6.67 0.33 -9.55
CA ILE A 155 5.52 0.21 -10.49
C ILE A 155 4.40 1.20 -10.15
N GLY A 156 4.64 2.16 -9.24
CA GLY A 156 3.69 3.17 -8.81
C GLY A 156 3.91 4.53 -9.47
N HIS A 157 3.07 5.50 -9.12
CA HIS A 157 3.16 6.87 -9.64
C HIS A 157 4.48 7.59 -9.30
N GLY A 158 5.12 7.25 -8.17
CA GLY A 158 6.44 7.79 -7.84
C GLY A 158 7.52 7.46 -8.86
N ALA A 159 7.46 6.25 -9.47
CA ALA A 159 8.35 5.88 -10.57
C ALA A 159 7.93 6.53 -11.90
N ALA A 160 6.61 6.71 -12.10
CA ALA A 160 6.06 7.29 -13.32
C ALA A 160 6.42 8.78 -13.50
N SER A 161 6.65 9.51 -12.40
CA SER A 161 7.10 10.92 -12.47
C SER A 161 8.50 11.09 -13.06
N GLY A 162 9.30 10.02 -13.15
CA GLY A 162 10.71 10.09 -13.56
C GLY A 162 11.64 10.75 -12.53
N GLU A 163 11.12 11.27 -11.45
CA GLU A 163 11.83 12.00 -10.41
C GLU A 163 12.32 11.06 -9.28
N THR A 164 13.63 10.94 -9.11
CA THR A 164 14.21 10.12 -8.04
C THR A 164 13.71 10.49 -6.63
N PRO A 165 13.55 11.78 -6.26
CA PRO A 165 12.98 12.17 -4.98
C PRO A 165 11.55 11.68 -4.77
N ALA A 166 10.70 11.71 -5.80
CA ALA A 166 9.33 11.21 -5.74
C ALA A 166 9.30 9.69 -5.47
N LEU A 167 10.15 8.93 -6.14
CA LEU A 167 10.29 7.48 -5.92
C LEU A 167 10.71 7.15 -4.47
N ILE A 168 11.69 7.88 -3.93
CA ILE A 168 12.17 7.68 -2.56
C ILE A 168 11.08 8.05 -1.55
N LEU A 169 10.37 9.16 -1.76
CA LEU A 169 9.26 9.58 -0.90
C LEU A 169 8.11 8.58 -0.93
N ASP A 170 7.76 8.05 -2.12
CA ASP A 170 6.75 7.01 -2.27
C ASP A 170 7.12 5.74 -1.50
N TYR A 171 8.38 5.30 -1.63
CA TYR A 171 8.87 4.14 -0.87
C TYR A 171 8.80 4.36 0.64
N ILE A 172 9.26 5.51 1.15
CA ILE A 172 9.22 5.83 2.58
C ILE A 172 7.77 5.93 3.06
N HIS A 173 6.90 6.60 2.29
CA HIS A 173 5.47 6.75 2.61
C HIS A 173 4.79 5.39 2.72
N ASN A 174 4.95 4.54 1.73
CA ASN A 174 4.38 3.19 1.71
C ASN A 174 4.91 2.32 2.84
N LEU A 175 6.22 2.40 3.12
CA LEU A 175 6.86 1.66 4.21
C LEU A 175 6.28 2.03 5.57
N VAL A 176 6.24 3.32 5.90
CA VAL A 176 5.76 3.76 7.22
C VAL A 176 4.25 3.62 7.37
N ALA A 177 3.48 3.78 6.30
CA ALA A 177 2.05 3.49 6.28
C ALA A 177 1.77 2.00 6.55
N ALA A 178 2.57 1.11 5.95
CA ALA A 178 2.49 -0.33 6.21
C ALA A 178 2.88 -0.69 7.66
N VAL A 179 3.86 -0.01 8.26
CA VAL A 179 4.19 -0.18 9.68
C VAL A 179 3.03 0.26 10.57
N TRP A 180 2.42 1.39 10.27
CA TRP A 180 1.29 1.92 11.03
C TRP A 180 0.07 1.00 10.95
N ILE A 181 -0.48 0.78 9.75
CA ILE A 181 -1.70 -0.02 9.54
C ILE A 181 -1.45 -1.49 9.89
N GLY A 182 -0.32 -2.04 9.47
CA GLY A 182 0.06 -3.42 9.75
C GLY A 182 0.33 -3.67 11.24
N GLY A 183 0.79 -2.66 11.98
CA GLY A 183 0.89 -2.69 13.44
C GLY A 183 -0.48 -2.83 14.11
N ILE A 184 -1.52 -2.16 13.59
CA ILE A 184 -2.91 -2.34 14.05
C ILE A 184 -3.37 -3.79 13.81
N PHE A 185 -3.09 -4.35 12.62
CA PHE A 185 -3.39 -5.75 12.33
C PHE A 185 -2.66 -6.72 13.26
N TYR A 186 -1.38 -6.47 13.58
CA TYR A 186 -0.65 -7.26 14.58
C TYR A 186 -1.36 -7.26 15.93
N PHE A 187 -1.80 -6.10 16.42
CA PHE A 187 -2.55 -6.02 17.68
C PHE A 187 -3.83 -6.83 17.64
N VAL A 188 -4.65 -6.65 16.60
CA VAL A 188 -5.97 -7.28 16.49
C VAL A 188 -5.87 -8.80 16.32
N PHE A 189 -4.95 -9.27 15.47
CA PHE A 189 -4.94 -10.68 15.05
C PHE A 189 -3.85 -11.51 15.71
N THR A 190 -2.82 -10.89 16.31
CA THR A 190 -1.74 -11.62 16.98
C THR A 190 -1.72 -11.32 18.49
N LEU A 191 -1.51 -10.06 18.89
CA LEU A 191 -1.23 -9.70 20.26
C LEU A 191 -2.44 -9.88 21.18
N LEU A 192 -3.59 -9.27 20.85
CA LEU A 192 -4.79 -9.36 21.70
C LEU A 192 -5.31 -10.79 21.88
N PRO A 193 -5.36 -11.65 20.84
CA PRO A 193 -5.68 -13.06 21.01
C PRO A 193 -4.68 -13.81 21.92
N THR A 194 -3.39 -13.47 21.81
CA THR A 194 -2.35 -14.04 22.67
C THR A 194 -2.56 -13.65 24.12
N LEU A 195 -2.75 -12.36 24.40
CA LEU A 195 -3.01 -11.87 25.76
C LEU A 195 -4.31 -12.39 26.37
N SER A 196 -5.28 -12.77 25.54
CA SER A 196 -6.55 -13.34 26.00
C SER A 196 -6.38 -14.70 26.70
N GLN A 197 -5.23 -15.36 26.56
CA GLN A 197 -4.90 -16.62 27.25
C GLN A 197 -4.47 -16.40 28.71
N LEU A 198 -4.10 -15.18 29.10
CA LEU A 198 -3.68 -14.84 30.45
C LEU A 198 -4.88 -14.69 31.39
N LYS A 199 -4.64 -14.90 32.68
CA LYS A 199 -5.59 -14.55 33.75
C LYS A 199 -5.93 -13.06 33.70
N GLU A 200 -7.13 -12.69 34.13
CA GLU A 200 -7.67 -11.32 33.99
C GLU A 200 -6.67 -10.23 34.43
N ILE A 201 -6.06 -10.38 35.62
CA ILE A 201 -5.10 -9.39 36.18
C ILE A 201 -3.86 -9.27 35.32
N ASN A 202 -3.26 -10.38 34.89
CA ASN A 202 -2.04 -10.39 34.06
C ASN A 202 -2.33 -9.87 32.65
N LYS A 203 -3.49 -10.21 32.10
CA LYS A 203 -3.97 -9.70 30.80
C LYS A 203 -4.10 -8.18 30.79
N GLU A 204 -4.73 -7.60 31.79
CA GLU A 204 -4.88 -6.14 31.91
C GLU A 204 -3.53 -5.46 32.11
N LYS A 205 -2.67 -6.00 33.00
CA LYS A 205 -1.35 -5.49 33.28
C LYS A 205 -0.47 -5.47 32.04
N MET A 206 -0.47 -6.57 31.27
CA MET A 206 0.27 -6.66 30.02
C MET A 206 -0.31 -5.71 28.95
N SER A 207 -1.63 -5.61 28.83
CA SER A 207 -2.27 -4.67 27.90
C SER A 207 -1.85 -3.23 28.20
N LEU A 208 -1.84 -2.80 29.47
CA LEU A 208 -1.37 -1.47 29.87
C LEU A 208 0.13 -1.24 29.59
N ALA A 209 0.97 -2.25 29.80
CA ALA A 209 2.42 -2.13 29.57
C ALA A 209 2.79 -2.05 28.07
N LEU A 210 2.00 -2.63 27.18
CA LEU A 210 2.30 -2.68 25.75
C LEU A 210 1.79 -1.46 24.96
N ILE A 211 0.73 -0.80 25.43
CA ILE A 211 0.14 0.39 24.76
C ILE A 211 1.19 1.49 24.52
N PRO A 212 1.99 1.94 25.50
CA PRO A 212 2.94 3.04 25.29
C PRO A 212 3.99 2.75 24.20
N ARG A 213 4.44 1.50 24.09
CA ARG A 213 5.44 1.11 23.07
C ARG A 213 4.90 1.17 21.66
N PHE A 214 3.69 0.68 21.50
CA PHE A 214 2.98 0.80 20.23
C PHE A 214 2.75 2.27 19.88
N SER A 215 2.34 3.07 20.85
CA SER A 215 2.06 4.48 20.66
C SER A 215 3.26 5.26 20.12
N ILE A 216 4.47 4.99 20.59
CA ILE A 216 5.68 5.65 20.09
C ILE A 216 5.92 5.32 18.62
N ALA A 217 5.91 4.03 18.25
CA ALA A 217 6.09 3.61 16.86
C ALA A 217 4.98 4.18 15.95
N PHE A 218 3.75 4.23 16.45
CA PHE A 218 2.60 4.77 15.77
C PHE A 218 2.72 6.29 15.51
N ILE A 219 3.08 7.07 16.54
CA ILE A 219 3.26 8.53 16.41
C ILE A 219 4.38 8.87 15.42
N ILE A 220 5.50 8.15 15.48
CA ILE A 220 6.61 8.35 14.53
C ILE A 220 6.15 8.05 13.09
N SER A 221 5.48 6.91 12.90
CA SER A 221 4.98 6.52 11.57
C SER A 221 3.98 7.54 11.02
N ILE A 222 3.03 7.99 11.82
CA ILE A 222 2.05 9.02 11.43
C ILE A 222 2.75 10.34 11.10
N GLY A 223 3.71 10.79 11.92
CA GLY A 223 4.47 12.00 11.66
C GLY A 223 5.16 11.97 10.30
N ILE A 224 5.80 10.85 9.96
CA ILE A 224 6.46 10.67 8.66
C ILE A 224 5.41 10.64 7.53
N VAL A 225 4.28 9.95 7.69
CA VAL A 225 3.19 9.91 6.68
C VAL A 225 2.63 11.31 6.41
N ILE A 226 2.43 12.13 7.46
CA ILE A 226 1.92 13.50 7.32
C ILE A 226 2.90 14.40 6.56
N ILE A 227 4.21 14.20 6.73
CA ILE A 227 5.23 14.96 6.01
C ILE A 227 5.38 14.45 4.57
N THR A 228 5.49 13.14 4.39
CA THR A 228 5.75 12.55 3.06
C THR A 228 4.56 12.62 2.12
N GLY A 229 3.32 12.62 2.64
CA GLY A 229 2.11 12.69 1.81
C GLY A 229 2.01 13.98 0.98
N PRO A 230 2.04 15.18 1.58
CA PRO A 230 2.03 16.44 0.85
C PRO A 230 3.25 16.64 -0.06
N LEU A 231 4.44 16.21 0.40
CA LEU A 231 5.64 16.27 -0.45
C LEU A 231 5.51 15.39 -1.68
N LEU A 232 5.02 14.16 -1.53
CA LEU A 232 4.77 13.28 -2.67
C LEU A 232 3.74 13.89 -3.62
N MET A 233 2.67 14.47 -3.07
CA MET A 233 1.65 15.16 -3.85
C MET A 233 2.24 16.29 -4.68
N TRP A 234 3.10 17.11 -4.11
CA TRP A 234 3.79 18.21 -4.81
C TRP A 234 4.62 17.72 -6.00
N PHE A 235 5.25 16.55 -5.90
CA PHE A 235 6.02 15.96 -7.02
C PHE A 235 5.13 15.33 -8.09
N LEU A 236 3.93 14.87 -7.74
CA LEU A 236 3.02 14.22 -8.69
C LEU A 236 2.09 15.22 -9.38
N GLU A 237 1.67 16.25 -8.66
CA GLU A 237 0.78 17.30 -9.17
C GLU A 237 0.93 18.55 -8.29
N SER A 238 1.36 19.65 -8.90
CA SER A 238 1.57 20.91 -8.20
C SER A 238 0.37 21.87 -8.29
N ASP A 239 -0.56 21.63 -9.25
CA ASP A 239 -1.74 22.45 -9.42
C ASP A 239 -2.86 22.00 -8.47
N VAL A 240 -3.11 22.82 -7.44
CA VAL A 240 -4.16 22.57 -6.44
C VAL A 240 -5.56 22.60 -7.04
N GLY A 241 -5.78 23.36 -8.13
CA GLY A 241 -7.06 23.41 -8.84
C GLY A 241 -7.38 22.05 -9.46
N LEU A 242 -6.45 21.49 -10.20
CA LEU A 242 -6.58 20.15 -10.80
C LEU A 242 -6.80 19.06 -9.75
N ILE A 243 -6.11 19.15 -8.61
CA ILE A 243 -6.30 18.19 -7.50
C ILE A 243 -7.74 18.22 -6.99
N THR A 244 -8.33 19.40 -6.79
CA THR A 244 -9.67 19.52 -6.16
C THR A 244 -10.79 19.07 -7.10
N GLU A 245 -10.62 19.18 -8.40
CA GLU A 245 -11.62 18.86 -9.41
C GLU A 245 -11.51 17.44 -9.95
N SER A 246 -10.33 16.80 -9.87
CA SER A 246 -10.08 15.48 -10.41
C SER A 246 -10.63 14.34 -9.53
N VAL A 247 -10.93 13.19 -10.14
CA VAL A 247 -11.28 11.93 -9.44
C VAL A 247 -10.13 11.47 -8.56
N TYR A 248 -8.90 11.64 -9.03
CA TYR A 248 -7.68 11.34 -8.28
C TYR A 248 -7.61 12.16 -6.98
N GLY A 249 -7.85 13.45 -7.06
CA GLY A 249 -7.88 14.33 -5.89
C GLY A 249 -9.01 14.01 -4.91
N GLN A 250 -10.21 13.65 -5.40
CA GLN A 250 -11.31 13.19 -4.55
C GLN A 250 -10.94 11.93 -3.76
N LEU A 251 -10.24 10.97 -4.37
CA LEU A 251 -9.73 9.79 -3.68
C LEU A 251 -8.65 10.13 -2.65
N ILE A 252 -7.78 11.13 -2.93
CA ILE A 252 -6.80 11.62 -1.95
C ILE A 252 -7.53 12.26 -0.77
N MET A 253 -8.54 13.09 -0.99
CA MET A 253 -9.33 13.69 0.10
C MET A 253 -10.02 12.62 0.94
N LEU A 254 -10.59 11.60 0.31
CA LEU A 254 -11.17 10.44 1.02
C LEU A 254 -10.12 9.71 1.86
N LYS A 255 -8.92 9.47 1.30
CA LYS A 255 -7.77 8.88 2.03
C LYS A 255 -7.40 9.71 3.26
N ILE A 256 -7.31 11.03 3.13
CA ILE A 256 -6.97 11.96 4.22
C ILE A 256 -8.05 11.91 5.32
N VAL A 257 -9.33 11.91 4.95
CA VAL A 257 -10.45 11.84 5.91
C VAL A 257 -10.42 10.54 6.69
N ILE A 258 -10.26 9.40 6.02
CA ILE A 258 -10.20 8.10 6.70
C ILE A 258 -8.97 8.02 7.62
N ALA A 259 -7.79 8.44 7.14
CA ALA A 259 -6.58 8.50 7.95
C ALA A 259 -6.75 9.42 9.17
N GLY A 260 -7.37 10.58 9.00
CA GLY A 260 -7.70 11.52 10.08
C GLY A 260 -8.62 10.91 11.15
N ILE A 261 -9.64 10.15 10.75
CA ILE A 261 -10.50 9.41 11.66
C ILE A 261 -9.70 8.37 12.45
N MET A 262 -8.83 7.60 11.79
CA MET A 262 -7.98 6.59 12.43
C MET A 262 -7.00 7.25 13.44
N ILE A 263 -6.37 8.36 13.07
CA ILE A 263 -5.49 9.14 13.97
C ILE A 263 -6.29 9.66 15.18
N GLY A 264 -7.49 10.17 14.95
CA GLY A 264 -8.38 10.66 16.01
C GLY A 264 -8.78 9.55 16.99
N LEU A 265 -9.13 8.36 16.49
CA LEU A 265 -9.46 7.19 17.32
C LEU A 265 -8.25 6.73 18.16
N GLY A 266 -7.06 6.63 17.53
CA GLY A 266 -5.82 6.27 18.21
C GLY A 266 -5.44 7.28 19.30
N GLY A 267 -5.51 8.58 18.99
CA GLY A 267 -5.26 9.66 19.94
C GLY A 267 -6.27 9.67 21.11
N PHE A 268 -7.56 9.55 20.83
CA PHE A 268 -8.59 9.44 21.87
C PHE A 268 -8.34 8.25 22.81
N PHE A 269 -7.98 7.10 22.24
CA PHE A 269 -7.65 5.92 23.04
C PHE A 269 -6.43 6.19 23.93
N GLN A 270 -5.36 6.70 23.38
CA GLN A 270 -4.10 6.94 24.09
C GLN A 270 -4.26 7.99 25.21
N PHE A 271 -4.82 9.16 24.90
CA PHE A 271 -4.84 10.28 25.84
C PHE A 271 -5.97 10.19 26.88
N ARG A 272 -7.09 9.59 26.54
CA ARG A 272 -8.25 9.55 27.43
C ARG A 272 -8.51 8.16 28.03
N VAL A 273 -8.52 7.12 27.19
CA VAL A 273 -8.86 5.77 27.68
C VAL A 273 -7.71 5.18 28.49
N GLN A 274 -6.46 5.31 28.04
CA GLN A 274 -5.29 4.79 28.75
C GLN A 274 -5.12 5.45 30.11
N ARG A 275 -5.14 6.77 30.20
CA ARG A 275 -5.00 7.51 31.49
C ARG A 275 -6.12 7.14 32.49
N THR A 276 -7.36 7.00 32.01
CA THR A 276 -8.48 6.57 32.85
C THR A 276 -8.32 5.12 33.26
N ALA A 277 -7.79 4.27 32.37
CA ALA A 277 -7.56 2.87 32.63
C ALA A 277 -6.47 2.61 33.67
N GLU A 278 -5.38 3.39 33.63
CA GLU A 278 -4.31 3.32 34.64
C GLU A 278 -4.84 3.68 36.04
N LYS A 279 -5.66 4.74 36.14
CA LYS A 279 -6.33 5.12 37.41
C LYS A 279 -7.31 4.05 37.87
N ASN A 280 -8.12 3.47 36.97
CA ASN A 280 -9.10 2.45 37.31
C ASN A 280 -8.45 1.12 37.68
N PHE A 281 -7.31 0.77 37.09
CA PHE A 281 -6.54 -0.42 37.46
C PHE A 281 -6.05 -0.35 38.92
N GLN A 282 -5.58 0.82 39.34
CA GLN A 282 -5.18 1.07 40.73
C GLN A 282 -6.38 0.93 41.72
N SER A 283 -7.61 1.20 41.25
CA SER A 283 -8.83 1.08 42.03
C SER A 283 -9.57 -0.28 41.83
N GLY A 284 -8.92 -1.28 41.19
CA GLY A 284 -9.48 -2.63 41.03
C GLY A 284 -10.56 -2.77 39.94
N LYS A 285 -10.85 -1.73 39.14
CA LYS A 285 -11.81 -1.78 38.02
C LYS A 285 -11.10 -2.18 36.71
N ILE A 286 -11.42 -3.34 36.18
CA ILE A 286 -10.75 -4.00 35.07
C ILE A 286 -11.60 -3.90 33.81
N ASN A 287 -11.16 -3.15 32.75
CA ASN A 287 -11.87 -3.08 31.47
C ASN A 287 -11.03 -2.54 30.28
N VAL A 288 -9.71 -2.47 30.43
CA VAL A 288 -8.83 -1.88 29.40
C VAL A 288 -8.77 -2.74 28.15
N HIS A 289 -8.51 -4.04 28.35
CA HIS A 289 -8.37 -5.00 27.24
C HIS A 289 -9.60 -5.04 26.33
N LYS A 290 -10.80 -5.02 26.91
CA LYS A 290 -12.06 -5.05 26.14
C LYS A 290 -12.25 -3.77 25.31
N LYS A 291 -11.96 -2.60 25.89
CA LYS A 291 -12.05 -1.32 25.18
C LYS A 291 -11.01 -1.23 24.07
N LEU A 292 -9.76 -1.59 24.36
CA LEU A 292 -8.67 -1.64 23.39
C LEU A 292 -9.02 -2.54 22.20
N LYS A 293 -9.52 -3.75 22.46
CA LYS A 293 -9.93 -4.70 21.44
C LYS A 293 -11.01 -4.13 20.52
N ARG A 294 -12.00 -3.42 21.07
CA ARG A 294 -13.08 -2.83 20.27
C ARG A 294 -12.57 -1.69 19.38
N THR A 295 -11.78 -0.77 19.92
CA THR A 295 -11.24 0.38 19.17
C THR A 295 -10.32 -0.09 18.04
N LEU A 296 -9.39 -1.01 18.34
CA LEU A 296 -8.46 -1.51 17.34
C LEU A 296 -9.14 -2.34 16.24
N LYS A 297 -10.26 -3.02 16.53
CA LYS A 297 -11.04 -3.69 15.47
C LYS A 297 -11.67 -2.68 14.50
N VAL A 298 -12.18 -1.57 15.00
CA VAL A 298 -12.72 -0.49 14.16
C VAL A 298 -11.59 0.12 13.32
N ASP A 299 -10.45 0.41 13.96
CA ASP A 299 -9.26 0.91 13.27
C ASP A 299 -8.76 -0.05 12.18
N ALA A 300 -8.74 -1.35 12.46
CA ALA A 300 -8.36 -2.36 11.47
C ALA A 300 -9.31 -2.38 10.27
N ALA A 301 -10.62 -2.26 10.50
CA ALA A 301 -11.62 -2.18 9.44
C ALA A 301 -11.43 -0.91 8.58
N LEU A 302 -11.21 0.25 9.22
CA LEU A 302 -10.89 1.49 8.52
C LEU A 302 -9.57 1.37 7.74
N GLY A 303 -8.58 0.68 8.31
CA GLY A 303 -7.31 0.38 7.62
C GLY A 303 -7.51 -0.42 6.34
N VAL A 304 -8.39 -1.43 6.32
CA VAL A 304 -8.72 -2.19 5.11
C VAL A 304 -9.39 -1.28 4.07
N ILE A 305 -10.34 -0.43 4.48
CA ILE A 305 -11.01 0.53 3.60
C ILE A 305 -9.99 1.52 3.02
N LEU A 306 -9.09 2.04 3.86
CA LEU A 306 -8.02 2.95 3.43
C LEU A 306 -7.11 2.30 2.38
N LEU A 307 -6.71 1.03 2.58
CA LEU A 307 -5.91 0.29 1.60
C LEU A 307 -6.69 0.02 0.31
N GLY A 308 -8.02 -0.10 0.36
CA GLY A 308 -8.88 -0.14 -0.82
C GLY A 308 -8.83 1.17 -1.62
N VAL A 309 -8.91 2.31 -0.94
CA VAL A 309 -8.75 3.63 -1.59
C VAL A 309 -7.35 3.77 -2.19
N VAL A 310 -6.30 3.29 -1.52
CA VAL A 310 -4.94 3.26 -2.06
C VAL A 310 -4.86 2.40 -3.33
N ALA A 311 -5.53 1.25 -3.37
CA ALA A 311 -5.56 0.40 -4.56
C ALA A 311 -6.22 1.10 -5.77
N LEU A 312 -7.26 1.91 -5.53
CA LEU A 312 -7.87 2.73 -6.58
C LEU A 312 -6.92 3.86 -7.03
N LEU A 313 -6.29 4.56 -6.09
CA LEU A 313 -5.33 5.63 -6.38
C LEU A 313 -4.15 5.16 -7.22
N THR A 314 -3.61 3.97 -6.95
CA THR A 314 -2.45 3.44 -7.68
C THR A 314 -2.74 3.06 -9.14
N ASN A 315 -4.01 3.15 -9.57
CA ASN A 315 -4.47 2.82 -10.92
C ASN A 315 -5.24 3.96 -11.58
N GLY A 316 -5.45 5.07 -10.87
CA GLY A 316 -6.04 6.27 -11.44
C GLY A 316 -5.06 7.02 -12.32
N THR A 317 -5.54 7.70 -13.35
CA THR A 317 -4.74 8.70 -14.08
C THR A 317 -4.42 9.87 -13.16
N LEU A 318 -3.24 10.47 -13.33
CA LEU A 318 -2.91 11.73 -12.65
C LEU A 318 -3.81 12.85 -13.16
N PRO A 319 -4.05 13.92 -12.36
CA PRO A 319 -4.98 15.00 -12.73
C PRO A 319 -4.71 15.63 -14.09
N GLU A 320 -3.46 15.90 -14.43
CA GLU A 320 -3.11 16.40 -15.78
C GLU A 320 -3.63 15.48 -16.90
N GLY A 321 -3.50 14.16 -16.77
CA GLY A 321 -3.99 13.21 -17.77
C GLY A 321 -5.52 13.15 -17.84
N GLU A 322 -6.22 13.46 -16.74
CA GLU A 322 -7.68 13.51 -16.69
C GLU A 322 -8.24 14.70 -17.51
N PHE A 323 -7.59 15.88 -17.39
CA PHE A 323 -8.06 17.11 -18.03
C PHE A 323 -7.47 17.35 -19.45
N GLN A 324 -6.36 16.72 -19.81
CA GLN A 324 -5.79 16.84 -21.16
C GLN A 324 -6.74 16.32 -22.28
N ASN A 325 -7.62 15.40 -21.94
CA ASN A 325 -8.63 14.90 -22.88
C ASN A 325 -9.77 15.89 -23.15
N VAL A 326 -9.94 16.93 -22.34
CA VAL A 326 -11.05 17.91 -22.47
C VAL A 326 -10.68 19.12 -23.31
N ASN A 327 -9.37 19.48 -23.34
CA ASN A 327 -8.88 20.62 -24.08
C ASN A 327 -7.85 20.20 -25.14
N ALA A 328 -8.33 19.73 -26.28
CA ALA A 328 -7.46 19.33 -27.42
C ALA A 328 -6.62 20.47 -28.07
N GLN A 329 -6.45 21.62 -27.40
CA GLN A 329 -5.74 22.77 -27.95
C GLN A 329 -4.34 23.04 -27.40
N GLU A 330 -3.91 22.42 -26.28
CA GLU A 330 -2.51 22.47 -25.82
C GLU A 330 -2.06 21.13 -25.28
N ILE A 331 -1.65 20.24 -26.18
CA ILE A 331 -1.00 18.98 -25.77
C ILE A 331 0.45 19.31 -25.39
N VAL A 332 0.78 19.24 -24.11
CA VAL A 332 2.17 19.20 -23.66
C VAL A 332 2.72 17.82 -24.02
N TYR A 333 3.57 17.76 -25.03
CA TYR A 333 4.12 16.50 -25.54
C TYR A 333 5.19 15.96 -24.60
N GLY A 334 4.99 14.76 -24.05
CA GLY A 334 6.02 14.05 -23.32
C GLY A 334 7.12 13.51 -24.24
N PHE A 335 6.75 13.04 -25.43
CA PHE A 335 7.68 12.58 -26.45
C PHE A 335 7.15 12.97 -27.83
N LYS A 336 8.04 13.50 -28.68
CA LYS A 336 7.73 13.83 -30.06
C LYS A 336 8.89 13.39 -30.93
N THR A 337 8.63 12.65 -32.01
CA THR A 337 9.59 12.30 -33.04
C THR A 337 8.99 12.53 -34.41
N ILE A 338 9.88 12.77 -35.39
CA ILE A 338 9.50 12.90 -36.79
C ILE A 338 10.35 11.91 -37.56
N GLU A 339 9.69 11.00 -38.25
CA GLU A 339 10.31 10.01 -39.13
C GLU A 339 9.91 10.26 -40.56
N PHE A 340 10.85 10.00 -41.48
CA PHE A 340 10.65 10.20 -42.88
C PHE A 340 10.76 8.86 -43.62
N THR A 341 9.85 8.63 -44.55
CA THR A 341 9.95 7.58 -45.59
C THR A 341 10.09 8.21 -46.94
N ASP A 342 10.25 7.40 -47.99
CA ASP A 342 10.44 7.93 -49.36
C ASP A 342 9.30 8.84 -49.84
N ASN A 343 8.09 8.67 -49.30
CA ASN A 343 6.90 9.36 -49.80
C ASN A 343 6.07 10.07 -48.70
N ALA A 344 6.47 9.98 -47.43
CA ALA A 344 5.65 10.52 -46.31
C ALA A 344 6.51 10.93 -45.13
N LYS A 345 6.00 11.90 -44.39
CA LYS A 345 6.49 12.35 -43.09
C LYS A 345 5.52 11.87 -42.00
N PHE A 346 6.05 11.17 -41.02
CA PHE A 346 5.33 10.70 -39.85
C PHE A 346 5.72 11.53 -38.65
N GLU A 347 4.80 12.24 -38.06
CA GLU A 347 4.96 12.94 -36.79
C GLU A 347 4.27 12.12 -35.71
N ILE A 348 5.02 11.52 -34.81
CA ILE A 348 4.53 10.69 -33.72
C ILE A 348 4.67 11.49 -32.42
N GLN A 349 3.57 11.63 -31.71
CA GLN A 349 3.50 12.31 -30.43
C GLN A 349 2.89 11.37 -29.40
N ILE A 350 3.53 11.25 -28.24
CA ILE A 350 3.07 10.40 -27.13
C ILE A 350 2.93 11.30 -25.92
N SER A 351 1.75 11.33 -25.33
CA SER A 351 1.45 12.13 -24.15
C SER A 351 0.68 11.28 -23.12
N PRO A 352 1.02 11.38 -21.85
CA PRO A 352 2.10 12.14 -21.21
C PRO A 352 3.48 11.46 -21.24
N PHE A 353 3.67 10.35 -21.97
CA PHE A 353 4.90 9.55 -22.06
C PHE A 353 5.37 9.05 -20.69
N SER A 354 4.45 8.50 -19.93
CA SER A 354 4.66 7.95 -18.60
C SER A 354 4.14 6.51 -18.50
N SER A 355 4.47 5.82 -17.40
CA SER A 355 3.89 4.49 -17.14
C SER A 355 2.38 4.62 -16.90
N GLY A 356 1.57 4.01 -17.75
CA GLY A 356 0.12 4.10 -17.70
C GLY A 356 -0.50 4.27 -19.09
N VAL A 357 -1.68 4.86 -19.15
CA VAL A 357 -2.35 5.15 -20.43
C VAL A 357 -1.66 6.33 -21.08
N ASN A 358 -1.20 6.15 -22.32
CA ASN A 358 -0.64 7.20 -23.16
C ASN A 358 -1.52 7.38 -24.38
N THR A 359 -1.72 8.64 -24.77
CA THR A 359 -2.32 8.97 -26.05
C THR A 359 -1.21 9.07 -27.10
N ILE A 360 -1.31 8.28 -28.16
CA ILE A 360 -0.40 8.31 -29.30
C ILE A 360 -1.11 9.00 -30.46
N LEU A 361 -0.58 10.13 -30.88
CA LEU A 361 -1.06 10.84 -32.07
C LEU A 361 -0.04 10.61 -33.20
N VAL A 362 -0.49 10.04 -34.31
CA VAL A 362 0.31 9.86 -35.52
C VAL A 362 -0.28 10.74 -36.60
N LYS A 363 0.48 11.72 -37.06
CA LYS A 363 0.14 12.58 -38.19
C LYS A 363 0.97 12.19 -39.40
N VAL A 364 0.29 11.85 -40.50
CA VAL A 364 0.94 11.50 -41.75
C VAL A 364 0.73 12.65 -42.74
N SER A 365 1.81 13.14 -43.30
CA SER A 365 1.79 14.23 -44.28
C SER A 365 2.83 14.01 -45.42
N ASP A 366 2.64 14.66 -46.52
CA ASP A 366 3.68 14.79 -47.54
C ASP A 366 4.82 15.73 -47.07
N PHE A 367 5.85 15.93 -47.89
CA PHE A 367 6.99 16.80 -47.55
C PHE A 367 6.61 18.29 -47.48
N ASP A 368 5.47 18.66 -48.05
CA ASP A 368 4.91 20.02 -48.03
C ASP A 368 3.93 20.23 -46.86
N ASN A 369 3.85 19.25 -45.90
CA ASN A 369 2.96 19.20 -44.74
C ASN A 369 1.47 19.09 -45.07
N ASN A 370 1.08 18.68 -46.30
CA ASN A 370 -0.31 18.38 -46.60
C ASN A 370 -0.65 16.99 -46.06
N PRO A 371 -1.81 16.82 -45.37
CA PRO A 371 -2.20 15.52 -44.86
C PRO A 371 -2.46 14.53 -45.99
N ILE A 372 -1.93 13.32 -45.83
CA ILE A 372 -2.17 12.21 -46.75
C ILE A 372 -3.41 11.46 -46.18
N TYR A 373 -4.47 11.39 -47.00
CA TYR A 373 -5.69 10.63 -46.71
C TYR A 373 -5.73 9.42 -47.65
N ASP A 374 -6.04 8.24 -47.10
CA ASP A 374 -6.43 7.06 -47.86
C ASP A 374 -7.91 7.12 -48.25
#